data_e60ee2a56c01bf9137690f4db64f4549
#
_entry.id   e60ee2a56c01bf9137690f4db64f4549
#
_cell.length_a   1.000
_cell.length_b   1.000
_cell.length_c   1.000
_cell.angle_alpha   90.00
_cell.angle_beta   90.00
_cell.angle_gamma   90.00
#
_symmetry.space_group_name_H-M   'P 1'
#
loop_
_entity.id
_entity.type
_entity.pdbx_description
1 polymer ?
#
loop_
_entity_poly.entity_id
_entity_poly.type
_entity_poly.pdbx_seq_one_letter_code
_entity_poly.pdbx_strand_id
1 'polypeptide(L)'
;MRKPNGVLGVIVMALAFSASVALAEEAFESVDFPTAGGIQGRADVYASPNDSAALVLLFHQAGWSRGEYREIAPKLVKAGYRVVAVDQRSGGSVNGVQNETHRRATKMGLARSYLDAYADMEAALRYVRKELNAERVIVWGSSYSASLVFRLAAEHADEVTAVMSFAPGEYFQKQKGPIYIWDFAKRVKQPLFVTSSKKEREQVWPIFDASPAKKKILFTPASKGQHGSRALWSKSPDNDVYWTAVNGFLSRYAPAVPPPPAN
;
A
#
# COMPACT_ATOMS: atom_id res chain seq x y z
N MET A 1 -35.61 49.42 -65.56
CA MET A 1 -36.06 48.86 -64.28
C MET A 1 -35.39 47.48 -64.08
N ARG A 2 -34.33 47.41 -63.35
CA ARG A 2 -33.63 46.12 -62.99
C ARG A 2 -33.74 45.91 -61.48
N LYS A 3 -34.29 44.76 -61.05
CA LYS A 3 -34.36 44.34 -59.66
C LYS A 3 -33.01 43.80 -59.24
N PRO A 4 -32.54 44.04 -58.01
CA PRO A 4 -31.37 43.40 -57.50
C PRO A 4 -31.72 42.03 -56.82
N ASN A 5 -30.94 41.00 -57.17
CA ASN A 5 -30.99 39.68 -56.53
C ASN A 5 -30.26 39.72 -55.16
N GLY A 6 -31.02 39.51 -54.12
CA GLY A 6 -30.43 39.26 -52.76
C GLY A 6 -29.87 37.88 -52.68
N VAL A 7 -28.58 37.78 -52.38
CA VAL A 7 -27.90 36.51 -51.99
C VAL A 7 -28.08 36.34 -50.50
N LEU A 8 -28.79 35.28 -50.08
CA LEU A 8 -28.98 34.89 -48.70
C LEU A 8 -27.77 34.07 -48.28
N GLY A 9 -26.88 34.66 -47.49
CA GLY A 9 -25.73 33.97 -46.93
C GLY A 9 -26.15 33.09 -45.73
N VAL A 10 -26.00 31.77 -45.87
CA VAL A 10 -26.18 30.82 -44.78
C VAL A 10 -24.88 30.78 -43.95
N ILE A 11 -24.93 31.29 -42.73
CA ILE A 11 -23.84 31.18 -41.75
C ILE A 11 -23.98 29.80 -41.07
N VAL A 12 -23.10 28.87 -41.43
CA VAL A 12 -22.96 27.59 -40.72
C VAL A 12 -22.08 27.83 -39.48
N MET A 13 -22.71 27.90 -38.35
CA MET A 13 -22.03 27.99 -37.03
C MET A 13 -21.55 26.60 -36.65
N ALA A 14 -20.24 26.33 -36.83
CA ALA A 14 -19.60 25.08 -36.34
C ALA A 14 -19.47 25.14 -34.82
N LEU A 15 -20.32 24.41 -34.12
CA LEU A 15 -20.18 24.13 -32.67
C LEU A 15 -18.99 23.16 -32.47
N ALA A 16 -17.85 23.72 -32.08
CA ALA A 16 -16.72 22.92 -31.60
C ALA A 16 -17.08 22.31 -30.23
N PHE A 17 -17.40 21.01 -30.19
CA PHE A 17 -17.52 20.23 -28.97
C PHE A 17 -16.10 20.00 -28.45
N SER A 18 -15.68 20.82 -27.48
CA SER A 18 -14.48 20.55 -26.68
C SER A 18 -14.81 19.40 -25.73
N ALA A 19 -14.41 18.18 -26.09
CA ALA A 19 -14.42 17.06 -25.20
C ALA A 19 -13.33 17.32 -24.13
N SER A 20 -13.73 17.83 -22.97
CA SER A 20 -12.89 17.83 -21.78
C SER A 20 -12.64 16.37 -21.40
N VAL A 21 -11.44 15.86 -21.68
CA VAL A 21 -10.93 14.64 -21.05
C VAL A 21 -10.76 14.98 -19.58
N ALA A 22 -11.81 14.75 -18.78
CA ALA A 22 -11.67 14.71 -17.34
C ALA A 22 -10.70 13.57 -17.04
N LEU A 23 -9.45 13.90 -16.69
CA LEU A 23 -8.56 12.99 -15.99
C LEU A 23 -9.38 12.52 -14.79
N ALA A 24 -9.70 11.23 -14.73
CA ALA A 24 -10.34 10.63 -13.58
C ALA A 24 -9.44 10.96 -12.38
N GLU A 25 -9.87 11.91 -11.56
CA GLU A 25 -9.22 12.26 -10.32
C GLU A 25 -9.11 10.98 -9.52
N GLU A 26 -7.90 10.63 -9.06
CA GLU A 26 -7.70 9.41 -8.29
C GLU A 26 -8.66 9.46 -7.10
N ALA A 27 -9.69 8.62 -7.11
CA ALA A 27 -10.79 8.71 -6.17
C ALA A 27 -10.33 8.21 -4.79
N PHE A 28 -9.68 9.07 -4.01
CA PHE A 28 -9.35 8.85 -2.60
C PHE A 28 -9.68 10.09 -1.78
N GLU A 29 -9.94 9.87 -0.51
CA GLU A 29 -10.07 10.91 0.51
C GLU A 29 -8.84 10.88 1.42
N SER A 30 -8.22 12.04 1.66
CA SER A 30 -7.14 12.16 2.65
C SER A 30 -7.73 12.41 4.02
N VAL A 31 -7.45 11.50 4.96
CA VAL A 31 -7.97 11.53 6.34
C VAL A 31 -6.86 11.69 7.36
N ASP A 32 -7.21 12.21 8.51
CA ASP A 32 -6.35 12.25 9.69
C ASP A 32 -6.86 11.25 10.75
N PHE A 33 -5.93 10.60 11.45
CA PHE A 33 -6.25 9.70 12.55
C PHE A 33 -5.28 9.89 13.72
N PRO A 34 -5.72 9.73 14.98
CA PRO A 34 -4.87 9.91 16.13
C PRO A 34 -3.79 8.82 16.21
N THR A 35 -2.54 9.23 16.46
CA THR A 35 -1.41 8.32 16.70
C THR A 35 -0.62 8.72 17.94
N ALA A 36 0.38 7.92 18.31
CA ALA A 36 1.16 8.13 19.52
C ALA A 36 1.92 9.46 19.51
N GLY A 37 2.01 10.09 20.70
CA GLY A 37 2.66 11.38 20.88
C GLY A 37 1.76 12.59 20.59
N GLY A 38 0.44 12.38 20.47
CA GLY A 38 -0.54 13.46 20.28
C GLY A 38 -0.57 14.05 18.88
N ILE A 39 0.08 13.40 17.89
CA ILE A 39 0.01 13.84 16.50
C ILE A 39 -1.14 13.13 15.75
N GLN A 40 -1.59 13.78 14.69
CA GLN A 40 -2.48 13.16 13.71
C GLN A 40 -1.63 12.49 12.62
N GLY A 41 -1.84 11.18 12.42
CA GLY A 41 -1.37 10.48 11.23
C GLY A 41 -2.18 10.89 10.01
N ARG A 42 -1.58 10.80 8.82
CA ARG A 42 -2.26 11.06 7.53
C ARG A 42 -2.37 9.77 6.74
N ALA A 43 -3.54 9.54 6.14
CA ALA A 43 -3.73 8.44 5.19
C ALA A 43 -4.59 8.89 4.01
N ASP A 44 -4.43 8.21 2.88
CA ASP A 44 -5.34 8.28 1.73
C ASP A 44 -6.21 7.03 1.71
N VAL A 45 -7.52 7.21 1.83
CA VAL A 45 -8.55 6.16 1.77
C VAL A 45 -9.09 6.13 0.35
N TYR A 46 -8.80 5.09 -0.39
CA TYR A 46 -9.27 4.92 -1.76
C TYR A 46 -10.67 4.35 -1.79
N ALA A 47 -11.57 5.02 -2.52
CA ALA A 47 -12.95 4.58 -2.66
C ALA A 47 -13.03 3.16 -3.24
N SER A 48 -13.88 2.34 -2.65
CA SER A 48 -14.18 0.99 -3.12
C SER A 48 -15.68 0.82 -3.30
N PRO A 49 -16.13 0.12 -4.34
CA PRO A 49 -17.57 -0.13 -4.55
C PRO A 49 -18.15 -1.14 -3.54
N ASN A 50 -17.32 -1.78 -2.71
CA ASN A 50 -17.75 -2.80 -1.76
C ASN A 50 -17.14 -2.58 -0.37
N ASP A 51 -17.93 -2.11 0.57
CA ASP A 51 -17.50 -1.83 1.96
C ASP A 51 -17.22 -3.11 2.77
N SER A 52 -17.73 -4.28 2.33
CA SER A 52 -17.44 -5.57 2.95
C SER A 52 -16.17 -6.23 2.41
N ALA A 53 -15.52 -5.64 1.42
CA ALA A 53 -14.28 -6.18 0.87
C ALA A 53 -13.13 -6.14 1.89
N ALA A 54 -12.17 -7.07 1.72
CA ALA A 54 -10.93 -7.02 2.49
C ALA A 54 -10.19 -5.70 2.24
N LEU A 55 -9.64 -5.12 3.30
CA LEU A 55 -8.90 -3.87 3.26
C LEU A 55 -7.40 -4.14 3.21
N VAL A 56 -6.71 -3.54 2.24
CA VAL A 56 -5.25 -3.55 2.16
C VAL A 56 -4.71 -2.27 2.80
N LEU A 57 -3.96 -2.42 3.89
CA LEU A 57 -3.34 -1.35 4.65
C LEU A 57 -1.86 -1.23 4.28
N LEU A 58 -1.48 -0.13 3.62
CA LEU A 58 -0.22 0.05 2.92
C LEU A 58 0.74 0.97 3.68
N PHE A 59 1.97 0.49 3.94
CA PHE A 59 3.02 1.18 4.68
C PHE A 59 4.29 1.38 3.83
N HIS A 60 4.68 2.63 3.62
CA HIS A 60 5.77 3.04 2.72
C HIS A 60 7.17 2.67 3.21
N GLN A 61 8.15 2.69 2.30
CA GLN A 61 9.56 2.50 2.64
C GLN A 61 10.20 3.76 3.26
N ALA A 62 11.44 3.61 3.71
CA ALA A 62 12.25 4.67 4.31
C ALA A 62 12.36 5.90 3.41
N GLY A 63 12.22 7.09 4.02
CA GLY A 63 12.37 8.38 3.35
C GLY A 63 11.22 8.79 2.44
N TRP A 64 10.15 7.98 2.35
CA TRP A 64 9.02 8.19 1.45
C TRP A 64 7.73 8.55 2.20
N SER A 65 6.63 8.52 1.47
CA SER A 65 5.27 8.83 1.94
C SER A 65 4.27 7.83 1.36
N ARG A 66 2.99 7.97 1.71
CA ARG A 66 1.86 7.29 1.09
C ARG A 66 1.83 7.44 -0.44
N GLY A 67 2.57 8.40 -0.99
CA GLY A 67 2.79 8.57 -2.42
C GLY A 67 3.48 7.39 -3.11
N GLU A 68 4.12 6.47 -2.37
CA GLU A 68 4.63 5.20 -2.92
C GLU A 68 3.52 4.39 -3.61
N TYR A 69 2.28 4.55 -3.15
CA TYR A 69 1.14 3.73 -3.55
C TYR A 69 0.21 4.37 -4.58
N ARG A 70 0.56 5.54 -5.14
CA ARG A 70 -0.26 6.24 -6.16
C ARG A 70 -0.60 5.38 -7.37
N GLU A 71 0.34 4.56 -7.86
CA GLU A 71 0.08 3.63 -8.97
C GLU A 71 -0.46 2.26 -8.50
N ILE A 72 -0.23 1.90 -7.24
CA ILE A 72 -0.53 0.56 -6.71
C ILE A 72 -1.96 0.50 -6.19
N ALA A 73 -2.37 1.49 -5.39
CA ALA A 73 -3.67 1.50 -4.74
C ALA A 73 -4.85 1.46 -5.73
N PRO A 74 -4.88 2.22 -6.83
CA PRO A 74 -5.95 2.13 -7.82
C PRO A 74 -6.07 0.73 -8.46
N LYS A 75 -4.95 0.04 -8.68
CA LYS A 75 -4.96 -1.33 -9.21
C LYS A 75 -5.55 -2.34 -8.22
N LEU A 76 -5.29 -2.16 -6.92
CA LEU A 76 -5.89 -2.97 -5.87
C LEU A 76 -7.40 -2.70 -5.72
N VAL A 77 -7.82 -1.44 -5.82
CA VAL A 77 -9.26 -1.07 -5.85
C VAL A 77 -9.95 -1.70 -7.05
N LYS A 78 -9.34 -1.65 -8.24
CA LYS A 78 -9.85 -2.31 -9.44
C LYS A 78 -9.96 -3.83 -9.28
N ALA A 79 -9.08 -4.44 -8.46
CA ALA A 79 -9.14 -5.85 -8.10
C ALA A 79 -10.18 -6.16 -6.99
N GLY A 80 -10.94 -5.15 -6.55
CA GLY A 80 -12.05 -5.29 -5.61
C GLY A 80 -11.70 -5.07 -4.13
N TYR A 81 -10.49 -4.66 -3.80
CA TYR A 81 -10.07 -4.39 -2.41
C TYR A 81 -10.43 -2.98 -1.97
N ARG A 82 -10.67 -2.80 -0.68
CA ARG A 82 -10.56 -1.50 -0.01
C ARG A 82 -9.08 -1.21 0.21
N VAL A 83 -8.66 0.04 0.10
CA VAL A 83 -7.23 0.37 0.21
C VAL A 83 -7.03 1.63 1.05
N VAL A 84 -6.07 1.57 1.97
CA VAL A 84 -5.62 2.73 2.76
C VAL A 84 -4.10 2.81 2.70
N ALA A 85 -3.58 3.94 2.22
CA ALA A 85 -2.15 4.22 2.17
C ALA A 85 -1.76 5.23 3.25
N VAL A 86 -0.80 4.88 4.10
CA VAL A 86 -0.48 5.58 5.36
C VAL A 86 0.85 6.31 5.27
N ASP A 87 0.89 7.53 5.79
CA ASP A 87 2.13 8.22 6.16
C ASP A 87 2.57 7.81 7.56
N GLN A 88 3.76 7.23 7.69
CA GLN A 88 4.40 6.98 8.98
C GLN A 88 5.35 8.13 9.32
N ARG A 89 5.63 8.39 10.61
CA ARG A 89 6.50 9.49 11.07
C ARG A 89 7.95 9.43 10.58
N SER A 90 8.43 8.26 10.15
CA SER A 90 9.76 8.08 9.58
C SER A 90 9.71 8.16 8.05
N GLY A 91 9.60 9.35 7.48
CA GLY A 91 9.42 9.46 6.04
C GLY A 91 9.91 10.78 5.45
N GLY A 92 9.41 11.10 4.28
CA GLY A 92 9.78 12.29 3.52
C GLY A 92 8.77 12.58 2.42
N SER A 93 9.18 12.47 1.15
CA SER A 93 8.26 12.64 0.01
C SER A 93 8.60 11.69 -1.14
N VAL A 94 7.59 11.32 -1.91
CA VAL A 94 7.76 10.56 -3.15
C VAL A 94 6.56 10.80 -4.07
N ASN A 95 6.77 10.76 -5.38
CA ASN A 95 5.74 10.95 -6.40
C ASN A 95 4.90 12.22 -6.17
N GLY A 96 5.54 13.33 -5.77
CA GLY A 96 4.88 14.61 -5.51
C GLY A 96 4.06 14.67 -4.20
N VAL A 97 4.06 13.60 -3.38
CA VAL A 97 3.29 13.54 -2.13
C VAL A 97 4.20 13.74 -0.93
N GLN A 98 3.96 14.81 -0.17
CA GLN A 98 4.64 15.09 1.09
C GLN A 98 4.12 14.18 2.20
N ASN A 99 5.02 13.67 3.06
CA ASN A 99 4.65 12.93 4.25
C ASN A 99 4.21 13.88 5.38
N GLU A 100 2.91 13.96 5.61
CA GLU A 100 2.34 14.88 6.58
C GLU A 100 2.56 14.42 8.03
N THR A 101 2.53 13.12 8.30
CA THR A 101 2.81 12.57 9.65
C THR A 101 4.24 12.89 10.06
N HIS A 102 5.20 12.71 9.16
CA HIS A 102 6.61 13.09 9.39
C HIS A 102 6.74 14.57 9.66
N ARG A 103 6.10 15.42 8.86
CA ARG A 103 6.14 16.89 9.02
C ARG A 103 5.59 17.31 10.38
N ARG A 104 4.47 16.73 10.81
CA ARG A 104 3.85 16.98 12.12
C ARG A 104 4.76 16.54 13.27
N ALA A 105 5.31 15.33 13.20
CA ALA A 105 6.24 14.80 14.19
C ALA A 105 7.52 15.65 14.29
N THR A 106 8.02 16.16 13.15
CA THR A 106 9.16 17.06 13.10
C THR A 106 8.86 18.37 13.82
N LYS A 107 7.71 19.00 13.53
CA LYS A 107 7.28 20.26 14.16
C LYS A 107 7.14 20.14 15.68
N MET A 108 6.76 18.95 16.17
CA MET A 108 6.60 18.68 17.60
C MET A 108 7.87 18.13 18.28
N GLY A 109 9.00 18.01 17.55
CA GLY A 109 10.25 17.48 18.10
C GLY A 109 10.21 16.01 18.51
N LEU A 110 9.26 15.23 17.98
CA LEU A 110 9.11 13.81 18.32
C LEU A 110 10.15 12.93 17.63
N ALA A 111 10.45 11.79 18.25
CA ALA A 111 11.29 10.76 17.66
C ALA A 111 10.67 10.19 16.37
N ARG A 112 11.51 9.96 15.36
CA ARG A 112 11.09 9.58 14.00
C ARG A 112 11.95 8.48 13.40
N SER A 113 12.51 7.61 14.23
CA SER A 113 13.21 6.44 13.74
C SER A 113 12.24 5.45 13.07
N TYR A 114 12.78 4.46 12.38
CA TYR A 114 11.95 3.39 11.82
C TYR A 114 11.18 2.62 12.89
N LEU A 115 11.73 2.46 14.10
CA LEU A 115 11.03 1.83 15.21
C LEU A 115 9.89 2.69 15.77
N ASP A 116 10.07 4.02 15.79
CA ASP A 116 9.02 4.95 16.25
C ASP A 116 7.80 4.93 15.29
N ALA A 117 8.02 4.63 14.01
CA ALA A 117 6.98 4.49 13.02
C ALA A 117 6.02 3.32 13.31
N TYR A 118 6.42 2.35 14.11
CA TYR A 118 5.57 1.23 14.49
C TYR A 118 4.28 1.68 15.20
N ALA A 119 4.37 2.69 16.05
CA ALA A 119 3.19 3.24 16.72
C ALA A 119 2.16 3.85 15.74
N ASP A 120 2.62 4.37 14.59
CA ASP A 120 1.72 4.87 13.55
C ASP A 120 1.06 3.71 12.80
N MET A 121 1.76 2.59 12.62
CA MET A 121 1.20 1.38 11.99
C MET A 121 0.11 0.74 12.85
N GLU A 122 0.34 0.65 14.17
CA GLU A 122 -0.68 0.18 15.13
C GLU A 122 -1.90 1.12 15.17
N ALA A 123 -1.66 2.43 15.16
CA ALA A 123 -2.73 3.43 15.14
C ALA A 123 -3.57 3.34 13.85
N ALA A 124 -2.93 3.14 12.70
CA ALA A 124 -3.60 2.94 11.42
C ALA A 124 -4.42 1.63 11.41
N LEU A 125 -3.90 0.54 11.97
CA LEU A 125 -4.66 -0.71 12.11
C LEU A 125 -5.91 -0.50 12.97
N ARG A 126 -5.78 0.17 14.12
CA ARG A 126 -6.93 0.51 14.97
C ARG A 126 -7.94 1.39 14.24
N TYR A 127 -7.47 2.38 13.47
CA TYR A 127 -8.33 3.27 12.69
C TYR A 127 -9.16 2.49 11.66
N VAL A 128 -8.53 1.66 10.83
CA VAL A 128 -9.27 0.93 9.80
C VAL A 128 -10.24 -0.10 10.40
N ARG A 129 -9.90 -0.68 11.55
CA ARG A 129 -10.78 -1.61 12.29
C ARG A 129 -12.00 -0.91 12.87
N LYS A 130 -11.83 0.25 13.52
CA LYS A 130 -12.89 0.95 14.26
C LYS A 130 -13.71 1.90 13.40
N GLU A 131 -13.02 2.77 12.65
CA GLU A 131 -13.68 3.85 11.92
C GLU A 131 -14.13 3.42 10.51
N LEU A 132 -13.40 2.49 9.89
CA LEU A 132 -13.75 1.97 8.57
C LEU A 132 -14.42 0.57 8.64
N ASN A 133 -14.66 0.02 9.82
CA ASN A 133 -15.28 -1.29 10.05
C ASN A 133 -14.66 -2.40 9.20
N ALA A 134 -13.32 -2.39 9.07
CA ALA A 134 -12.62 -3.38 8.26
C ALA A 134 -12.50 -4.70 9.03
N GLU A 135 -13.32 -5.69 8.72
CA GLU A 135 -13.28 -7.01 9.36
C GLU A 135 -12.06 -7.83 8.93
N ARG A 136 -11.62 -7.67 7.68
CA ARG A 136 -10.48 -8.39 7.10
C ARG A 136 -9.42 -7.39 6.64
N VAL A 137 -8.27 -7.37 7.33
CA VAL A 137 -7.17 -6.46 7.07
C VAL A 137 -5.95 -7.21 6.57
N ILE A 138 -5.49 -6.88 5.37
CA ILE A 138 -4.23 -7.34 4.79
C ILE A 138 -3.20 -6.24 5.04
N VAL A 139 -2.17 -6.53 5.83
CA VAL A 139 -1.10 -5.56 6.08
C VAL A 139 0.00 -5.71 5.02
N TRP A 140 0.40 -4.58 4.44
CA TRP A 140 1.39 -4.53 3.37
C TRP A 140 2.48 -3.54 3.70
N GLY A 141 3.73 -3.99 3.75
CA GLY A 141 4.87 -3.13 4.03
C GLY A 141 5.92 -3.15 2.93
N SER A 142 6.62 -2.02 2.77
CA SER A 142 7.75 -1.83 1.87
C SER A 142 9.03 -1.55 2.66
N SER A 143 10.12 -2.31 2.41
CA SER A 143 11.43 -2.14 3.06
C SER A 143 11.37 -2.28 4.59
N TYR A 144 11.73 -1.26 5.37
CA TYR A 144 11.65 -1.32 6.83
C TYR A 144 10.22 -1.60 7.33
N SER A 145 9.21 -1.07 6.65
CA SER A 145 7.81 -1.38 6.94
C SER A 145 7.45 -2.82 6.60
N ALA A 146 8.11 -3.42 5.57
CA ALA A 146 7.98 -4.84 5.27
C ALA A 146 8.46 -5.72 6.42
N SER A 147 9.43 -5.25 7.20
CA SER A 147 9.86 -5.92 8.43
C SER A 147 8.88 -5.71 9.57
N LEU A 148 8.38 -4.48 9.75
CA LEU A 148 7.46 -4.15 10.84
C LEU A 148 6.06 -4.78 10.69
N VAL A 149 5.61 -5.12 9.47
CA VAL A 149 4.35 -5.87 9.33
C VAL A 149 4.42 -7.28 9.90
N PHE A 150 5.60 -7.90 10.02
CA PHE A 150 5.76 -9.15 10.79
C PHE A 150 5.47 -8.92 12.28
N ARG A 151 6.00 -7.84 12.83
CA ARG A 151 5.71 -7.46 14.21
C ARG A 151 4.22 -7.17 14.40
N LEU A 152 3.63 -6.35 13.51
CA LEU A 152 2.22 -5.99 13.56
C LEU A 152 1.32 -7.23 13.52
N ALA A 153 1.57 -8.17 12.61
CA ALA A 153 0.81 -9.40 12.48
C ALA A 153 1.03 -10.38 13.65
N ALA A 154 2.20 -10.38 14.27
CA ALA A 154 2.49 -11.21 15.43
C ALA A 154 1.86 -10.68 16.73
N GLU A 155 1.79 -9.35 16.89
CA GLU A 155 1.23 -8.69 18.08
C GLU A 155 -0.30 -8.51 17.97
N HIS A 156 -0.86 -8.46 16.73
CA HIS A 156 -2.28 -8.28 16.43
C HIS A 156 -2.83 -9.44 15.57
N ALA A 157 -2.55 -10.67 16.00
CA ALA A 157 -2.81 -11.88 15.21
C ALA A 157 -4.28 -12.06 14.80
N ASP A 158 -5.21 -11.66 15.64
CA ASP A 158 -6.65 -11.78 15.40
C ASP A 158 -7.21 -10.64 14.54
N GLU A 159 -6.42 -9.55 14.35
CA GLU A 159 -6.84 -8.38 13.59
C GLU A 159 -6.27 -8.38 12.15
N VAL A 160 -5.24 -9.20 11.89
CA VAL A 160 -4.55 -9.27 10.60
C VAL A 160 -4.90 -10.56 9.86
N THR A 161 -5.50 -10.42 8.69
CA THR A 161 -5.94 -11.55 7.85
C THR A 161 -4.82 -12.14 7.00
N ALA A 162 -3.91 -11.32 6.49
CA ALA A 162 -2.76 -11.74 5.69
C ALA A 162 -1.63 -10.70 5.75
N VAL A 163 -0.41 -11.13 5.44
CA VAL A 163 0.80 -10.30 5.45
C VAL A 163 1.42 -10.26 4.06
N MET A 164 1.70 -9.07 3.56
CA MET A 164 2.45 -8.83 2.32
C MET A 164 3.69 -7.98 2.61
N SER A 165 4.85 -8.55 2.36
CA SER A 165 6.14 -7.99 2.78
C SER A 165 7.09 -7.86 1.59
N PHE A 166 7.42 -6.62 1.23
CA PHE A 166 8.23 -6.26 0.07
C PHE A 166 9.62 -5.83 0.50
N ALA A 167 10.62 -6.70 0.36
CA ALA A 167 12.00 -6.55 0.77
C ALA A 167 12.17 -6.34 2.31
N PRO A 168 11.70 -7.28 3.15
CA PRO A 168 12.00 -7.24 4.58
C PRO A 168 13.49 -7.50 4.85
N GLY A 169 13.94 -7.09 6.04
CA GLY A 169 15.28 -7.34 6.52
C GLY A 169 15.41 -7.05 8.01
N GLU A 170 16.54 -7.42 8.61
CA GLU A 170 16.86 -7.08 10.01
C GLU A 170 17.39 -5.64 10.12
N TYR A 171 16.56 -4.65 9.72
CA TYR A 171 16.95 -3.23 9.69
C TYR A 171 17.18 -2.61 11.08
N PHE A 172 16.82 -3.33 12.14
CA PHE A 172 16.84 -2.83 13.53
C PHE A 172 17.98 -3.42 14.38
N GLN A 173 18.96 -4.07 13.76
CA GLN A 173 20.03 -4.80 14.47
C GLN A 173 20.77 -3.96 15.50
N LYS A 174 21.05 -2.69 15.18
CA LYS A 174 21.77 -1.79 16.09
C LYS A 174 20.99 -1.46 17.38
N GLN A 175 19.66 -1.44 17.31
CA GLN A 175 18.79 -1.08 18.43
C GLN A 175 18.20 -2.29 19.16
N LYS A 176 17.99 -3.40 18.45
CA LYS A 176 17.19 -4.55 18.91
C LYS A 176 17.90 -5.90 18.80
N GLY A 177 19.12 -5.92 18.26
CA GLY A 177 19.84 -7.17 18.02
C GLY A 177 19.55 -7.79 16.65
N PRO A 178 20.32 -8.85 16.29
CA PRO A 178 20.42 -9.35 14.93
C PRO A 178 19.21 -10.18 14.44
N ILE A 179 18.31 -10.58 15.32
CA ILE A 179 17.18 -11.49 15.01
C ILE A 179 15.83 -10.90 15.43
N TYR A 180 15.73 -9.58 15.46
CA TYR A 180 14.52 -8.90 15.97
C TYR A 180 13.28 -9.22 15.13
N ILE A 181 13.36 -9.12 13.81
CA ILE A 181 12.23 -9.42 12.91
C ILE A 181 12.03 -10.94 12.79
N TRP A 182 13.09 -11.71 12.78
CA TRP A 182 13.04 -13.17 12.77
C TRP A 182 12.23 -13.73 13.95
N ASP A 183 12.37 -13.16 15.15
CA ASP A 183 11.58 -13.55 16.33
C ASP A 183 10.09 -13.26 16.18
N PHE A 184 9.70 -12.17 15.51
CA PHE A 184 8.30 -11.93 15.16
C PHE A 184 7.82 -12.88 14.06
N ALA A 185 8.64 -13.13 13.04
CA ALA A 185 8.29 -14.02 11.94
C ALA A 185 7.89 -15.42 12.42
N LYS A 186 8.54 -15.96 13.47
CA LYS A 186 8.18 -17.25 14.11
C LYS A 186 6.75 -17.31 14.67
N ARG A 187 6.10 -16.19 14.86
CA ARG A 187 4.74 -16.08 15.38
C ARG A 187 3.68 -15.79 14.31
N VAL A 188 4.11 -15.43 13.08
CA VAL A 188 3.20 -15.12 11.98
C VAL A 188 2.66 -16.41 11.38
N LYS A 189 1.37 -16.68 11.59
CA LYS A 189 0.65 -17.86 11.09
C LYS A 189 -0.30 -17.55 9.94
N GLN A 190 -0.61 -16.27 9.74
CA GLN A 190 -1.47 -15.76 8.67
C GLN A 190 -0.87 -16.08 7.28
N PRO A 191 -1.67 -16.17 6.23
CA PRO A 191 -1.17 -16.22 4.86
C PRO A 191 -0.10 -15.15 4.62
N LEU A 192 1.05 -15.56 4.08
CA LEU A 192 2.25 -14.72 4.00
C LEU A 192 2.79 -14.67 2.57
N PHE A 193 2.86 -13.47 2.02
CA PHE A 193 3.58 -13.18 0.77
C PHE A 193 4.84 -12.38 1.09
N VAL A 194 5.98 -12.87 0.64
CA VAL A 194 7.25 -12.15 0.75
C VAL A 194 7.88 -12.02 -0.64
N THR A 195 8.41 -10.87 -0.95
CA THR A 195 9.16 -10.66 -2.20
C THR A 195 10.34 -9.73 -1.99
N SER A 196 11.32 -9.83 -2.88
CA SER A 196 12.53 -9.00 -2.87
C SER A 196 13.15 -8.93 -4.26
N SER A 197 14.14 -8.05 -4.45
CA SER A 197 15.05 -8.14 -5.58
C SER A 197 15.91 -9.41 -5.48
N LYS A 198 16.47 -9.83 -6.61
CA LYS A 198 17.32 -11.05 -6.67
C LYS A 198 18.48 -11.02 -5.67
N LYS A 199 19.16 -9.85 -5.53
CA LYS A 199 20.30 -9.68 -4.64
C LYS A 199 19.95 -9.71 -3.14
N GLU A 200 18.68 -9.51 -2.78
CA GLU A 200 18.21 -9.46 -1.39
C GLU A 200 17.66 -10.80 -0.92
N ARG A 201 17.48 -11.75 -1.82
CA ARG A 201 16.82 -13.03 -1.52
C ARG A 201 17.44 -13.78 -0.33
N GLU A 202 18.77 -13.81 -0.25
CA GLU A 202 19.48 -14.50 0.83
C GLU A 202 19.25 -13.85 2.20
N GLN A 203 19.12 -12.53 2.24
CA GLN A 203 18.82 -11.79 3.48
C GLN A 203 17.36 -11.93 3.90
N VAL A 204 16.47 -12.10 2.95
CA VAL A 204 15.01 -12.24 3.16
C VAL A 204 14.63 -13.66 3.58
N TRP A 205 15.35 -14.66 3.06
CA TRP A 205 15.03 -16.07 3.26
C TRP A 205 14.90 -16.47 4.74
N PRO A 206 15.82 -16.13 5.68
CA PRO A 206 15.68 -16.51 7.08
C PRO A 206 14.41 -16.01 7.74
N ILE A 207 13.97 -14.80 7.42
CA ILE A 207 12.74 -14.21 7.95
C ILE A 207 11.51 -14.96 7.40
N PHE A 208 11.49 -15.24 6.09
CA PHE A 208 10.44 -16.00 5.44
C PHE A 208 10.35 -17.43 5.97
N ASP A 209 11.48 -18.11 6.08
CA ASP A 209 11.56 -19.51 6.49
C ASP A 209 11.09 -19.70 7.94
N ALA A 210 11.42 -18.76 8.83
CA ALA A 210 11.02 -18.77 10.23
C ALA A 210 9.50 -18.80 10.45
N SER A 211 8.72 -18.28 9.51
CA SER A 211 7.26 -18.22 9.66
C SER A 211 6.63 -19.62 9.57
N PRO A 212 5.80 -20.03 10.55
CA PRO A 212 5.04 -21.28 10.53
C PRO A 212 3.80 -21.24 9.63
N ALA A 213 3.58 -20.15 8.87
CA ALA A 213 2.44 -19.99 7.99
C ALA A 213 2.34 -21.15 6.99
N LYS A 214 1.19 -21.85 6.98
CA LYS A 214 0.94 -22.97 6.04
C LYS A 214 0.72 -22.50 4.61
N LYS A 215 0.30 -21.24 4.44
CA LYS A 215 0.02 -20.59 3.15
C LYS A 215 1.05 -19.47 2.97
N LYS A 216 2.27 -19.79 2.53
CA LYS A 216 3.32 -18.79 2.33
C LYS A 216 3.97 -18.91 0.95
N ILE A 217 4.26 -17.76 0.36
CA ILE A 217 4.93 -17.62 -0.94
C ILE A 217 6.12 -16.68 -0.79
N LEU A 218 7.31 -17.12 -1.20
CA LEU A 218 8.46 -16.27 -1.45
C LEU A 218 8.63 -16.10 -2.97
N PHE A 219 8.39 -14.91 -3.47
CA PHE A 219 8.59 -14.57 -4.87
C PHE A 219 9.88 -13.77 -5.06
N THR A 220 10.69 -14.16 -6.02
CA THR A 220 11.86 -13.40 -6.49
C THR A 220 11.90 -13.51 -8.01
N PRO A 221 12.00 -12.39 -8.75
CA PRO A 221 12.04 -12.44 -10.21
C PRO A 221 13.32 -13.11 -10.70
N ALA A 222 13.28 -13.70 -11.90
CA ALA A 222 14.47 -14.27 -12.56
C ALA A 222 15.52 -13.19 -12.90
N SER A 223 15.05 -11.97 -13.19
CA SER A 223 15.85 -10.78 -13.45
C SER A 223 16.41 -10.17 -12.15
N LYS A 224 17.01 -8.96 -12.27
CA LYS A 224 17.54 -8.21 -11.13
C LYS A 224 16.46 -7.87 -10.08
N GLY A 225 15.24 -7.53 -10.53
CA GLY A 225 14.16 -7.04 -9.68
C GLY A 225 14.41 -5.67 -9.05
N GLN A 226 13.49 -5.26 -8.19
CA GLN A 226 13.49 -3.97 -7.50
C GLN A 226 13.29 -4.14 -5.99
N HIS A 227 13.85 -3.21 -5.22
CA HIS A 227 13.66 -3.13 -3.77
C HIS A 227 12.31 -2.51 -3.42
N GLY A 228 11.54 -3.14 -2.52
CA GLY A 228 10.30 -2.61 -1.99
C GLY A 228 9.14 -2.61 -2.98
N SER A 229 8.03 -1.97 -2.63
CA SER A 229 6.79 -1.96 -3.41
C SER A 229 6.89 -1.23 -4.75
N ARG A 230 7.92 -0.39 -4.95
CA ARG A 230 8.19 0.23 -6.26
C ARG A 230 8.43 -0.80 -7.38
N ALA A 231 8.68 -2.06 -7.04
CA ALA A 231 8.72 -3.15 -8.00
C ALA A 231 7.45 -3.25 -8.86
N LEU A 232 6.33 -2.76 -8.33
CA LEU A 232 5.00 -2.75 -8.96
C LEU A 232 4.71 -1.49 -9.79
N TRP A 233 5.58 -0.48 -9.77
CA TRP A 233 5.38 0.74 -10.56
C TRP A 233 5.50 0.45 -12.06
N SER A 234 4.73 1.14 -12.88
CA SER A 234 4.69 0.97 -14.35
C SER A 234 6.07 1.11 -15.01
N LYS A 235 6.94 1.96 -14.45
CA LYS A 235 8.31 2.17 -14.91
C LYS A 235 9.30 1.06 -14.48
N SER A 236 8.90 0.12 -13.62
CA SER A 236 9.77 -0.98 -13.18
C SER A 236 9.76 -2.09 -14.24
N PRO A 237 10.93 -2.55 -14.72
CA PRO A 237 11.00 -3.49 -15.84
C PRO A 237 10.24 -4.80 -15.63
N ASP A 238 10.17 -5.25 -14.39
CA ASP A 238 9.57 -6.55 -14.01
C ASP A 238 8.19 -6.40 -13.36
N ASN A 239 7.53 -5.23 -13.50
CA ASN A 239 6.29 -4.96 -12.77
C ASN A 239 5.20 -6.03 -13.03
N ASP A 240 5.06 -6.51 -14.25
CA ASP A 240 4.04 -7.48 -14.63
C ASP A 240 4.21 -8.83 -13.93
N VAL A 241 5.45 -9.32 -13.78
CA VAL A 241 5.70 -10.58 -13.07
C VAL A 241 5.49 -10.43 -11.57
N TYR A 242 5.82 -9.26 -10.99
CA TYR A 242 5.47 -8.96 -9.60
C TYR A 242 3.95 -8.88 -9.40
N TRP A 243 3.22 -8.21 -10.30
CA TRP A 243 1.75 -8.15 -10.23
C TRP A 243 1.12 -9.52 -10.39
N THR A 244 1.64 -10.37 -11.27
CA THR A 244 1.18 -11.76 -11.43
C THR A 244 1.31 -12.53 -10.12
N ALA A 245 2.47 -12.43 -9.44
CA ALA A 245 2.69 -13.10 -8.16
C ALA A 245 1.79 -12.55 -7.04
N VAL A 246 1.64 -11.21 -6.96
CA VAL A 246 0.75 -10.52 -6.00
C VAL A 246 -0.70 -10.95 -6.20
N ASN A 247 -1.22 -10.86 -7.43
CA ASN A 247 -2.60 -11.22 -7.74
C ASN A 247 -2.86 -12.72 -7.49
N GLY A 248 -1.90 -13.58 -7.81
CA GLY A 248 -1.97 -15.01 -7.53
C GLY A 248 -2.06 -15.34 -6.03
N PHE A 249 -1.30 -14.61 -5.21
CA PHE A 249 -1.40 -14.75 -3.75
C PHE A 249 -2.73 -14.22 -3.22
N LEU A 250 -3.09 -13.00 -3.59
CA LEU A 250 -4.29 -12.32 -3.10
C LEU A 250 -5.55 -13.13 -3.45
N SER A 251 -5.72 -13.52 -4.71
CA SER A 251 -6.90 -14.30 -5.16
C SER A 251 -7.02 -15.64 -4.45
N ARG A 252 -5.92 -16.29 -4.15
CA ARG A 252 -5.90 -17.63 -3.56
C ARG A 252 -6.03 -17.65 -2.04
N TYR A 253 -5.40 -16.70 -1.34
CA TYR A 253 -5.23 -16.76 0.11
C TYR A 253 -5.84 -15.59 0.88
N ALA A 254 -6.11 -14.49 0.21
CA ALA A 254 -6.69 -13.28 0.81
C ALA A 254 -7.64 -12.56 -0.18
N PRO A 255 -8.65 -13.25 -0.75
CA PRO A 255 -9.53 -12.66 -1.76
C PRO A 255 -10.28 -11.45 -1.22
N ALA A 256 -10.58 -10.49 -2.09
CA ALA A 256 -11.30 -9.27 -1.74
C ALA A 256 -12.67 -9.60 -1.12
N VAL A 257 -13.39 -10.55 -1.71
CA VAL A 257 -14.62 -11.11 -1.15
C VAL A 257 -14.38 -12.60 -0.88
N PRO A 258 -14.81 -13.13 0.29
CA PRO A 258 -14.71 -14.58 0.53
C PRO A 258 -15.47 -15.35 -0.54
N PRO A 259 -14.99 -16.52 -0.94
CA PRO A 259 -15.81 -17.42 -1.75
C PRO A 259 -17.09 -17.78 -0.97
N PRO A 260 -18.21 -18.05 -1.67
CA PRO A 260 -19.41 -18.55 -1.00
C PRO A 260 -19.07 -19.82 -0.21
N PRO A 261 -19.77 -20.09 0.91
CA PRO A 261 -19.56 -21.32 1.66
C PRO A 261 -19.73 -22.52 0.72
N ALA A 262 -18.82 -23.48 0.83
CA ALA A 262 -18.97 -24.74 0.10
C ALA A 262 -20.25 -25.45 0.60
N ASN A 263 -21.17 -25.73 -0.31
CA ASN A 263 -22.38 -26.52 -0.02
C ASN A 263 -22.02 -27.97 0.30
#